data_ebc2db4104f21ee6436004032079b2c8
#
_entry.id   ebc2db4104f21ee6436004032079b2c8
#
_cell.length_a   1.000
_cell.length_b   1.000
_cell.length_c   1.000
_cell.angle_alpha   90.00
_cell.angle_beta   90.00
_cell.angle_gamma   90.00
#
_symmetry.space_group_name_H-M   'P 1'
#
loop_
_entity.id
_entity.type
_entity.pdbx_description
1 polymer ?
#
loop_
_entity_poly.entity_id
_entity_poly.type
_entity_poly.pdbx_seq_one_letter_code
_entity_poly.pdbx_strand_id
1 'polypeptide(L)'
;MGSLWVAQRLSPLSSGYRKLSAAERLGWEGRLPSTLHALAITGATIYLFLCSPVFAEDHTGDRPFVLRTSPLSGASLGFSLGYFATDLLLLVLYYPSFGGPEMGVHHLAALASVAAAALQGQAHAYTLALLATECTTPFVNVRFLLDKAGWKDHPIYTANGMALLLSWLVARILLFLKFFQHVATHLHEFHLISPLSRWLIYLVPPTLFVLNVFWFTKIFKGVIKLLLKPAPKQPEVAPAGPEAQAAAAAAAAAPAAGSAAELRKER
;
A
#
# COMPACT_ATOMS: atom_id res chain seq x y z
N MET A 1 -3.19 -19.26 -1.87
CA MET A 1 -4.26 -20.00 -1.14
C MET A 1 -4.09 -19.92 0.38
N GLY A 2 -2.92 -20.28 0.97
CA GLY A 2 -2.74 -20.28 2.43
C GLY A 2 -2.98 -18.94 3.11
N SER A 3 -2.47 -17.82 2.57
CA SER A 3 -2.64 -16.49 3.14
C SER A 3 -4.09 -16.00 3.15
N LEU A 4 -4.87 -16.35 2.12
CA LEU A 4 -6.31 -16.06 2.10
C LEU A 4 -7.05 -16.87 3.19
N TRP A 5 -6.71 -18.14 3.35
CA TRP A 5 -7.27 -18.97 4.42
C TRP A 5 -6.96 -18.40 5.81
N VAL A 6 -5.73 -17.96 6.05
CA VAL A 6 -5.34 -17.27 7.30
C VAL A 6 -6.15 -15.99 7.49
N ALA A 7 -6.29 -15.16 6.45
CA ALA A 7 -7.12 -13.95 6.51
C ALA A 7 -8.55 -14.26 6.93
N GLN A 8 -9.17 -15.27 6.33
CA GLN A 8 -10.54 -15.70 6.66
C GLN A 8 -10.71 -16.16 8.10
N ARG A 9 -9.68 -16.78 8.70
CA ARG A 9 -9.70 -17.23 10.10
C ARG A 9 -9.49 -16.10 11.10
N LEU A 10 -8.66 -15.12 10.79
CA LEU A 10 -8.33 -14.01 11.69
C LEU A 10 -9.30 -12.83 11.57
N SER A 11 -9.84 -12.56 10.38
CA SER A 11 -10.71 -11.41 10.13
C SER A 11 -11.94 -11.32 11.05
N PRO A 12 -12.63 -12.43 11.42
CA PRO A 12 -13.78 -12.38 12.32
C PRO A 12 -13.47 -11.86 13.73
N LEU A 13 -12.19 -11.82 14.14
CA LEU A 13 -11.77 -11.24 15.40
C LEU A 13 -11.92 -9.70 15.40
N SER A 14 -11.94 -9.06 14.22
CA SER A 14 -12.14 -7.62 14.10
C SER A 14 -13.64 -7.24 14.17
N SER A 15 -13.96 -6.27 15.03
CA SER A 15 -15.32 -5.70 15.10
C SER A 15 -15.72 -4.97 13.81
N GLY A 16 -14.77 -4.36 13.12
CA GLY A 16 -14.97 -3.72 11.81
C GLY A 16 -15.38 -4.75 10.75
N TYR A 17 -14.67 -5.87 10.64
CA TYR A 17 -14.98 -6.94 9.70
C TYR A 17 -16.39 -7.50 9.86
N ARG A 18 -16.85 -7.72 11.11
CA ARG A 18 -18.19 -8.28 11.39
C ARG A 18 -19.34 -7.44 10.85
N LYS A 19 -19.12 -6.13 10.66
CA LYS A 19 -20.12 -5.18 10.13
C LYS A 19 -20.13 -5.12 8.60
N LEU A 20 -19.19 -5.76 7.92
CA LEU A 20 -19.03 -5.70 6.47
C LEU A 20 -20.05 -6.61 5.76
N SER A 21 -20.51 -6.17 4.58
CA SER A 21 -21.22 -7.01 3.62
C SER A 21 -20.33 -8.14 3.09
N ALA A 22 -20.93 -9.17 2.49
CA ALA A 22 -20.17 -10.30 1.92
C ALA A 22 -19.10 -9.85 0.89
N ALA A 23 -19.45 -8.90 0.01
CA ALA A 23 -18.52 -8.35 -0.98
C ALA A 23 -17.36 -7.58 -0.34
N GLU A 24 -17.64 -6.78 0.70
CA GLU A 24 -16.60 -6.05 1.43
C GLU A 24 -15.69 -6.96 2.24
N ARG A 25 -16.20 -8.08 2.76
CA ARG A 25 -15.38 -9.09 3.46
C ARG A 25 -14.35 -9.70 2.55
N LEU A 26 -14.71 -10.04 1.32
CA LEU A 26 -13.76 -10.53 0.33
C LEU A 26 -12.65 -9.51 0.05
N GLY A 27 -13.02 -8.23 -0.12
CA GLY A 27 -12.05 -7.14 -0.25
C GLY A 27 -11.13 -6.99 0.96
N TRP A 28 -11.64 -7.17 2.18
CA TRP A 28 -10.86 -7.17 3.41
C TRP A 28 -9.87 -8.34 3.47
N GLU A 29 -10.34 -9.55 3.20
CA GLU A 29 -9.54 -10.78 3.24
C GLU A 29 -8.41 -10.76 2.21
N GLY A 30 -8.65 -10.19 1.03
CA GLY A 30 -7.64 -10.00 -0.02
C GLY A 30 -6.48 -9.07 0.37
N ARG A 31 -6.61 -8.23 1.43
CA ARG A 31 -5.54 -7.32 1.84
C ARG A 31 -4.32 -8.04 2.43
N LEU A 32 -4.50 -9.16 3.11
CA LEU A 32 -3.37 -9.91 3.66
C LEU A 32 -2.50 -10.53 2.55
N PRO A 33 -3.02 -11.36 1.62
CA PRO A 33 -2.19 -11.88 0.52
C PRO A 33 -1.57 -10.78 -0.34
N SER A 34 -2.29 -9.69 -0.60
CA SER A 34 -1.78 -8.52 -1.32
C SER A 34 -0.61 -7.86 -0.60
N THR A 35 -0.69 -7.69 0.71
CA THR A 35 0.40 -7.11 1.52
C THR A 35 1.61 -8.03 1.56
N LEU A 36 1.41 -9.34 1.75
CA LEU A 36 2.50 -10.31 1.76
C LEU A 36 3.22 -10.38 0.42
N HIS A 37 2.48 -10.38 -0.70
CA HIS A 37 3.06 -10.29 -2.03
C HIS A 37 3.90 -9.03 -2.19
N ALA A 38 3.33 -7.87 -1.86
CA ALA A 38 4.00 -6.57 -1.98
C ALA A 38 5.30 -6.51 -1.19
N LEU A 39 5.30 -6.97 0.06
CA LEU A 39 6.51 -6.99 0.91
C LEU A 39 7.57 -7.94 0.37
N ALA A 40 7.17 -9.16 -0.03
CA ALA A 40 8.08 -10.17 -0.55
C ALA A 40 8.75 -9.70 -1.85
N ILE A 41 7.94 -9.21 -2.81
CA ILE A 41 8.47 -8.79 -4.12
C ILE A 41 9.31 -7.51 -4.02
N THR A 42 8.91 -6.56 -3.17
CA THR A 42 9.71 -5.35 -2.90
C THR A 42 11.06 -5.71 -2.28
N GLY A 43 11.07 -6.58 -1.27
CA GLY A 43 12.31 -7.01 -0.62
C GLY A 43 13.25 -7.76 -1.59
N ALA A 44 12.70 -8.69 -2.39
CA ALA A 44 13.48 -9.39 -3.40
C ALA A 44 14.05 -8.44 -4.48
N THR A 45 13.26 -7.46 -4.92
CA THR A 45 13.70 -6.48 -5.91
C THR A 45 14.77 -5.54 -5.35
N ILE A 46 14.60 -5.03 -4.13
CA ILE A 46 15.62 -4.21 -3.46
C ILE A 46 16.93 -4.99 -3.36
N TYR A 47 16.89 -6.25 -2.92
CA TYR A 47 18.08 -7.09 -2.87
C TYR A 47 18.75 -7.25 -4.24
N LEU A 48 17.97 -7.55 -5.29
CA LEU A 48 18.47 -7.78 -6.63
C LEU A 48 19.11 -6.54 -7.27
N PHE A 49 18.60 -5.35 -6.98
CA PHE A 49 19.12 -4.11 -7.56
C PHE A 49 20.20 -3.43 -6.73
N LEU A 50 20.19 -3.60 -5.39
CA LEU A 50 21.11 -2.87 -4.52
C LEU A 50 22.21 -3.77 -3.91
N CYS A 51 21.94 -5.07 -3.74
CA CYS A 51 22.88 -5.98 -3.05
C CYS A 51 23.47 -7.05 -3.98
N SER A 52 22.81 -7.35 -5.10
CA SER A 52 23.27 -8.35 -6.05
C SER A 52 23.92 -7.69 -7.26
N PRO A 53 25.04 -8.23 -7.78
CA PRO A 53 25.69 -7.69 -8.98
C PRO A 53 24.89 -7.94 -10.26
N VAL A 54 23.85 -8.75 -10.23
CA VAL A 54 23.15 -9.26 -11.43
C VAL A 54 22.58 -8.15 -12.31
N PHE A 55 22.06 -7.07 -11.68
CA PHE A 55 21.47 -5.92 -12.39
C PHE A 55 22.27 -4.63 -12.20
N ALA A 56 23.50 -4.71 -11.69
CA ALA A 56 24.38 -3.55 -11.59
C ALA A 56 24.77 -3.03 -12.99
N GLU A 57 24.82 -1.73 -13.19
CA GLU A 57 25.20 -1.12 -14.47
C GLU A 57 26.68 -1.37 -14.82
N ASP A 58 27.54 -1.46 -13.80
CA ASP A 58 28.97 -1.74 -13.91
C ASP A 58 29.30 -3.24 -13.97
N HIS A 59 28.28 -4.08 -14.12
CA HIS A 59 28.47 -5.52 -14.18
C HIS A 59 29.29 -5.91 -15.40
N THR A 60 30.48 -6.47 -15.18
CA THR A 60 31.44 -6.88 -16.21
C THR A 60 31.09 -8.20 -16.90
N GLY A 61 29.89 -8.72 -16.69
CA GLY A 61 29.43 -9.95 -17.33
C GLY A 61 29.04 -9.73 -18.79
N ASP A 62 29.25 -10.77 -19.62
CA ASP A 62 29.03 -10.74 -21.09
C ASP A 62 27.56 -10.66 -21.51
N ARG A 63 26.60 -10.67 -20.56
CA ARG A 63 25.17 -10.67 -20.89
C ARG A 63 24.60 -9.24 -20.94
N PRO A 64 23.96 -8.87 -22.08
CA PRO A 64 23.17 -7.64 -22.19
C PRO A 64 22.14 -7.51 -21.05
N PHE A 65 21.87 -6.29 -20.62
CA PHE A 65 21.00 -6.02 -19.47
C PHE A 65 19.60 -6.66 -19.61
N VAL A 66 19.03 -6.62 -20.82
CA VAL A 66 17.71 -7.20 -21.12
C VAL A 66 17.64 -8.72 -21.00
N LEU A 67 18.79 -9.42 -21.01
CA LEU A 67 18.88 -10.87 -20.90
C LEU A 67 19.40 -11.37 -19.55
N ARG A 68 19.69 -10.46 -18.61
CA ARG A 68 20.17 -10.83 -17.27
C ARG A 68 19.06 -11.45 -16.45
N THR A 69 19.37 -12.59 -15.85
CA THR A 69 18.44 -13.35 -15.00
C THR A 69 19.19 -13.97 -13.83
N SER A 70 18.45 -14.32 -12.78
CA SER A 70 18.95 -15.11 -11.65
C SER A 70 17.86 -16.06 -11.14
N PRO A 71 18.21 -17.09 -10.36
CA PRO A 71 17.20 -17.95 -9.73
C PRO A 71 16.20 -17.16 -8.88
N LEU A 72 16.67 -16.15 -8.14
CA LEU A 72 15.80 -15.29 -7.33
C LEU A 72 14.89 -14.43 -8.20
N SER A 73 15.38 -13.85 -9.30
CA SER A 73 14.53 -13.08 -10.22
C SER A 73 13.46 -13.95 -10.86
N GLY A 74 13.80 -15.17 -11.29
CA GLY A 74 12.84 -16.14 -11.83
C GLY A 74 11.79 -16.56 -10.79
N ALA A 75 12.20 -16.88 -9.57
CA ALA A 75 11.29 -17.22 -8.46
C ALA A 75 10.35 -16.07 -8.11
N SER A 76 10.86 -14.83 -8.09
CA SER A 76 10.08 -13.61 -7.84
C SER A 76 9.01 -13.39 -8.91
N LEU A 77 9.34 -13.58 -10.18
CA LEU A 77 8.39 -13.49 -11.28
C LEU A 77 7.34 -14.61 -11.22
N GLY A 78 7.75 -15.87 -10.95
CA GLY A 78 6.81 -16.98 -10.77
C GLY A 78 5.83 -16.77 -9.62
N PHE A 79 6.32 -16.26 -8.49
CA PHE A 79 5.48 -15.89 -7.35
C PHE A 79 4.47 -14.79 -7.71
N SER A 80 4.92 -13.76 -8.41
CA SER A 80 4.06 -12.65 -8.86
C SER A 80 3.05 -13.10 -9.93
N LEU A 81 3.44 -14.02 -10.81
CA LEU A 81 2.54 -14.61 -11.80
C LEU A 81 1.34 -15.29 -11.14
N GLY A 82 1.59 -16.14 -10.14
CA GLY A 82 0.53 -16.79 -9.37
C GLY A 82 -0.37 -15.80 -8.63
N TYR A 83 0.22 -14.75 -8.04
CA TYR A 83 -0.53 -13.70 -7.36
C TYR A 83 -1.44 -12.94 -8.35
N PHE A 84 -0.90 -12.38 -9.45
CA PHE A 84 -1.69 -11.58 -10.39
C PHE A 84 -2.75 -12.41 -11.13
N ALA A 85 -2.47 -13.68 -11.44
CA ALA A 85 -3.48 -14.56 -12.02
C ALA A 85 -4.66 -14.79 -11.07
N THR A 86 -4.38 -15.02 -9.78
CA THR A 86 -5.41 -15.20 -8.77
C THR A 86 -6.20 -13.91 -8.55
N ASP A 87 -5.52 -12.78 -8.46
CA ASP A 87 -6.14 -11.49 -8.16
C ASP A 87 -7.00 -11.00 -9.34
N LEU A 88 -6.53 -11.17 -10.58
CA LEU A 88 -7.32 -10.88 -11.78
C LEU A 88 -8.56 -11.79 -11.88
N LEU A 89 -8.44 -13.07 -11.55
CA LEU A 89 -9.58 -13.99 -11.49
C LEU A 89 -10.63 -13.50 -10.48
N LEU A 90 -10.20 -13.13 -9.27
CA LEU A 90 -11.10 -12.60 -8.25
C LEU A 90 -11.76 -11.29 -8.70
N LEU A 91 -11.00 -10.42 -9.36
CA LEU A 91 -11.53 -9.17 -9.91
C LEU A 91 -12.62 -9.42 -10.96
N VAL A 92 -12.43 -10.39 -11.85
CA VAL A 92 -13.43 -10.75 -12.88
C VAL A 92 -14.66 -11.38 -12.23
N LEU A 93 -14.47 -12.34 -11.30
CA LEU A 93 -15.59 -13.06 -10.65
C LEU A 93 -16.45 -12.17 -9.76
N TYR A 94 -15.85 -11.14 -9.14
CA TYR A 94 -16.54 -10.26 -8.19
C TYR A 94 -16.65 -8.81 -8.67
N TYR A 95 -16.59 -8.59 -9.99
CA TYR A 95 -16.80 -7.27 -10.57
C TYR A 95 -18.22 -6.75 -10.28
N PRO A 96 -18.43 -5.45 -9.99
CA PRO A 96 -17.43 -4.39 -9.80
C PRO A 96 -16.93 -4.26 -8.35
N SER A 97 -17.31 -5.15 -7.44
CA SER A 97 -17.06 -5.03 -6.00
C SER A 97 -15.58 -5.11 -5.62
N PHE A 98 -14.77 -5.79 -6.44
CA PHE A 98 -13.35 -5.99 -6.18
C PHE A 98 -12.47 -4.91 -6.82
N GLY A 99 -12.98 -4.16 -7.79
CA GLY A 99 -12.28 -3.06 -8.46
C GLY A 99 -12.97 -2.60 -9.72
N GLY A 100 -12.63 -1.41 -10.22
CA GLY A 100 -13.13 -0.85 -11.45
C GLY A 100 -12.34 -1.33 -12.69
N PRO A 101 -12.73 -0.87 -13.90
CA PRO A 101 -12.07 -1.26 -15.13
C PRO A 101 -10.59 -0.86 -15.18
N GLU A 102 -10.22 0.26 -14.53
CA GLU A 102 -8.83 0.70 -14.41
C GLU A 102 -7.97 -0.31 -13.65
N MET A 103 -8.53 -1.00 -12.66
CA MET A 103 -7.86 -2.07 -11.93
C MET A 103 -7.70 -3.30 -12.81
N GLY A 104 -8.73 -3.64 -13.61
CA GLY A 104 -8.66 -4.73 -14.60
C GLY A 104 -7.55 -4.53 -15.60
N VAL A 105 -7.44 -3.33 -16.20
CA VAL A 105 -6.35 -2.97 -17.12
C VAL A 105 -4.99 -3.09 -16.45
N HIS A 106 -4.85 -2.59 -15.21
CA HIS A 106 -3.61 -2.68 -14.44
C HIS A 106 -3.17 -4.13 -14.22
N HIS A 107 -4.06 -4.98 -13.70
CA HIS A 107 -3.74 -6.38 -13.39
C HIS A 107 -3.49 -7.21 -14.63
N LEU A 108 -4.23 -6.96 -15.72
CA LEU A 108 -3.99 -7.63 -17.00
C LEU A 108 -2.63 -7.26 -17.59
N ALA A 109 -2.26 -5.98 -17.57
CA ALA A 109 -0.98 -5.50 -18.04
C ALA A 109 0.18 -6.05 -17.21
N ALA A 110 0.03 -6.08 -15.87
CA ALA A 110 1.01 -6.69 -14.96
C ALA A 110 1.16 -8.19 -15.21
N LEU A 111 0.05 -8.92 -15.30
CA LEU A 111 0.03 -10.36 -15.58
C LEU A 111 0.73 -10.69 -16.90
N ALA A 112 0.41 -9.96 -17.98
CA ALA A 112 1.02 -10.15 -19.30
C ALA A 112 2.55 -9.94 -19.28
N SER A 113 3.01 -8.85 -18.62
CA SER A 113 4.44 -8.56 -18.50
C SER A 113 5.18 -9.59 -17.67
N VAL A 114 4.62 -9.96 -16.51
CA VAL A 114 5.22 -10.96 -15.62
C VAL A 114 5.25 -12.33 -16.28
N ALA A 115 4.16 -12.74 -16.95
CA ALA A 115 4.11 -14.01 -17.67
C ALA A 115 5.14 -14.08 -18.80
N ALA A 116 5.24 -13.04 -19.62
CA ALA A 116 6.21 -12.99 -20.70
C ALA A 116 7.65 -13.06 -20.17
N ALA A 117 7.99 -12.27 -19.14
CA ALA A 117 9.32 -12.29 -18.55
C ALA A 117 9.65 -13.64 -17.92
N ALA A 118 8.73 -14.22 -17.14
CA ALA A 118 8.95 -15.52 -16.47
C ALA A 118 9.10 -16.68 -17.45
N LEU A 119 8.27 -16.72 -18.51
CA LEU A 119 8.26 -17.85 -19.46
C LEU A 119 9.38 -17.77 -20.50
N GLN A 120 9.80 -16.56 -20.87
CA GLN A 120 10.83 -16.37 -21.90
C GLN A 120 12.24 -16.15 -21.32
N GLY A 121 12.37 -15.93 -20.01
CA GLY A 121 13.65 -15.65 -19.37
C GLY A 121 14.30 -14.35 -19.88
N GLN A 122 13.50 -13.32 -20.18
CA GLN A 122 13.95 -12.05 -20.75
C GLN A 122 13.35 -10.89 -19.98
N ALA A 123 14.01 -9.73 -20.00
CA ALA A 123 13.51 -8.49 -19.41
C ALA A 123 13.16 -8.58 -17.91
N HIS A 124 13.83 -9.49 -17.16
CA HIS A 124 13.58 -9.66 -15.72
C HIS A 124 13.79 -8.36 -14.96
N ALA A 125 14.88 -7.63 -15.22
CA ALA A 125 15.18 -6.36 -14.56
C ALA A 125 14.05 -5.33 -14.75
N TYR A 126 13.57 -5.15 -15.98
CA TYR A 126 12.50 -4.20 -16.27
C TYR A 126 11.17 -4.59 -15.60
N THR A 127 10.82 -5.88 -15.62
CA THR A 127 9.60 -6.35 -14.98
C THR A 127 9.69 -6.21 -13.45
N LEU A 128 10.84 -6.55 -12.85
CA LEU A 128 11.08 -6.39 -11.42
C LEU A 128 11.09 -4.91 -10.99
N ALA A 129 11.66 -4.01 -11.81
CA ALA A 129 11.61 -2.57 -11.52
C ALA A 129 10.16 -2.04 -11.44
N LEU A 130 9.26 -2.53 -12.30
CA LEU A 130 7.84 -2.22 -12.19
C LEU A 130 7.20 -2.84 -10.95
N LEU A 131 7.56 -4.09 -10.62
CA LEU A 131 7.08 -4.78 -9.42
C LEU A 131 7.57 -4.13 -8.11
N ALA A 132 8.71 -3.43 -8.11
CA ALA A 132 9.18 -2.66 -6.97
C ALA A 132 8.16 -1.59 -6.52
N THR A 133 7.34 -1.11 -7.43
CA THR A 133 6.28 -0.12 -7.13
C THR A 133 5.20 -0.68 -6.19
N GLU A 134 5.16 -2.00 -6.00
CA GLU A 134 4.27 -2.65 -5.03
C GLU A 134 4.61 -2.28 -3.57
N CYS A 135 5.75 -1.63 -3.30
CA CYS A 135 6.08 -1.06 -1.99
C CYS A 135 5.01 -0.08 -1.46
N THR A 136 4.17 0.48 -2.32
CA THR A 136 3.05 1.36 -1.94
C THR A 136 1.79 0.61 -1.50
N THR A 137 1.65 -0.64 -1.90
CA THR A 137 0.46 -1.48 -1.67
C THR A 137 0.14 -1.70 -0.18
N PRO A 138 1.12 -1.89 0.73
CA PRO A 138 0.83 -1.96 2.17
C PRO A 138 0.09 -0.73 2.70
N PHE A 139 0.48 0.48 2.27
CA PHE A 139 -0.19 1.72 2.69
C PHE A 139 -1.62 1.84 2.15
N VAL A 140 -1.86 1.38 0.92
CA VAL A 140 -3.22 1.28 0.34
C VAL A 140 -4.07 0.32 1.16
N ASN A 141 -3.52 -0.85 1.52
CA ASN A 141 -4.22 -1.87 2.28
C ASN A 141 -4.52 -1.40 3.72
N VAL A 142 -3.54 -0.80 4.40
CA VAL A 142 -3.74 -0.22 5.73
C VAL A 142 -4.80 0.88 5.69
N ARG A 143 -4.78 1.76 4.68
CA ARG A 143 -5.81 2.79 4.52
C ARG A 143 -7.21 2.20 4.39
N PHE A 144 -7.36 1.14 3.58
CA PHE A 144 -8.63 0.43 3.42
C PHE A 144 -9.09 -0.20 4.75
N LEU A 145 -8.20 -0.88 5.47
CA LEU A 145 -8.51 -1.53 6.74
C LEU A 145 -8.93 -0.52 7.81
N LEU A 146 -8.21 0.60 7.91
CA LEU A 146 -8.55 1.69 8.84
C LEU A 146 -9.90 2.33 8.50
N ASP A 147 -10.19 2.53 7.22
CA ASP A 147 -11.49 3.04 6.77
C ASP A 147 -12.64 2.11 7.19
N LYS A 148 -12.52 0.82 6.89
CA LYS A 148 -13.54 -0.19 7.21
C LYS A 148 -13.64 -0.49 8.72
N ALA A 149 -12.58 -0.25 9.48
CA ALA A 149 -12.59 -0.31 10.95
C ALA A 149 -13.25 0.93 11.60
N GLY A 150 -13.57 1.97 10.82
CA GLY A 150 -14.15 3.22 11.34
C GLY A 150 -13.13 4.21 11.92
N TRP A 151 -11.84 4.06 11.58
CA TRP A 151 -10.74 4.85 12.14
C TRP A 151 -10.35 6.06 11.26
N LYS A 152 -11.29 6.59 10.47
CA LYS A 152 -11.04 7.77 9.58
C LYS A 152 -10.61 9.02 10.33
N ASP A 153 -11.06 9.20 11.56
CA ASP A 153 -10.76 10.37 12.39
C ASP A 153 -9.54 10.15 13.31
N HIS A 154 -8.96 8.93 13.31
CA HIS A 154 -7.77 8.62 14.08
C HIS A 154 -6.50 9.17 13.41
N PRO A 155 -5.53 9.73 14.16
CA PRO A 155 -4.29 10.28 13.60
C PRO A 155 -3.50 9.31 12.70
N ILE A 156 -3.56 8.00 12.97
CA ILE A 156 -2.91 6.98 12.15
C ILE A 156 -3.45 6.94 10.71
N TYR A 157 -4.71 7.28 10.49
CA TYR A 157 -5.30 7.36 9.16
C TYR A 157 -4.69 8.50 8.34
N THR A 158 -4.47 9.65 8.99
CA THR A 158 -3.79 10.80 8.38
C THR A 158 -2.31 10.49 8.12
N ALA A 159 -1.60 9.93 9.11
CA ALA A 159 -0.19 9.54 8.96
C ALA A 159 0.00 8.53 7.83
N ASN A 160 -0.83 7.48 7.76
CA ASN A 160 -0.79 6.51 6.66
C ASN A 160 -1.16 7.17 5.31
N GLY A 161 -2.08 8.14 5.28
CA GLY A 161 -2.42 8.89 4.08
C GLY A 161 -1.24 9.70 3.55
N MET A 162 -0.47 10.34 4.43
CA MET A 162 0.77 11.05 4.07
C MET A 162 1.85 10.08 3.57
N ALA A 163 2.07 8.97 4.28
CA ALA A 163 3.02 7.93 3.87
C ALA A 163 2.66 7.36 2.49
N LEU A 164 1.37 7.09 2.23
CA LEU A 164 0.88 6.66 0.93
C LEU A 164 1.16 7.70 -0.16
N LEU A 165 0.89 8.98 0.08
CA LEU A 165 1.13 10.04 -0.88
C LEU A 165 2.61 10.16 -1.25
N LEU A 166 3.49 10.18 -0.25
CA LEU A 166 4.93 10.32 -0.45
C LEU A 166 5.53 9.08 -1.13
N SER A 167 5.18 7.88 -0.66
CA SER A 167 5.66 6.63 -1.28
C SER A 167 5.14 6.48 -2.71
N TRP A 168 3.90 6.91 -3.00
CA TRP A 168 3.36 6.90 -4.35
C TRP A 168 4.10 7.85 -5.27
N LEU A 169 4.36 9.08 -4.82
CA LEU A 169 5.15 10.06 -5.58
C LEU A 169 6.52 9.49 -5.94
N VAL A 170 7.22 8.92 -4.97
CA VAL A 170 8.56 8.38 -5.20
C VAL A 170 8.51 7.15 -6.10
N ALA A 171 7.75 6.11 -5.71
CA ALA A 171 7.81 4.81 -6.37
C ALA A 171 7.04 4.76 -7.69
N ARG A 172 5.89 5.44 -7.79
CA ARG A 172 5.01 5.33 -8.96
C ARG A 172 5.05 6.53 -9.91
N ILE A 173 5.76 7.60 -9.54
CA ILE A 173 5.99 8.75 -10.43
C ILE A 173 7.48 8.91 -10.70
N LEU A 174 8.30 9.22 -9.68
CA LEU A 174 9.70 9.56 -9.90
C LEU A 174 10.53 8.36 -10.39
N LEU A 175 10.36 7.17 -9.80
CA LEU A 175 11.05 5.97 -10.28
C LEU A 175 10.59 5.54 -11.67
N PHE A 176 9.35 5.80 -12.08
CA PHE A 176 8.92 5.59 -13.46
C PHE A 176 9.65 6.49 -14.46
N LEU A 177 9.92 7.75 -14.10
CA LEU A 177 10.72 8.63 -14.95
C LEU A 177 12.15 8.10 -15.12
N LYS A 178 12.76 7.61 -14.02
CA LYS A 178 14.06 6.93 -14.07
C LYS A 178 14.02 5.65 -14.90
N PHE A 179 12.94 4.86 -14.77
CA PHE A 179 12.72 3.69 -15.59
C PHE A 179 12.67 4.02 -17.09
N PHE A 180 11.91 5.06 -17.51
CA PHE A 180 11.85 5.47 -18.90
C PHE A 180 13.21 5.98 -19.42
N GLN A 181 13.95 6.70 -18.60
CA GLN A 181 15.31 7.11 -18.94
C GLN A 181 16.19 5.88 -19.20
N HIS A 182 16.16 4.89 -18.31
CA HIS A 182 16.94 3.66 -18.47
C HIS A 182 16.54 2.88 -19.72
N VAL A 183 15.25 2.73 -19.99
CA VAL A 183 14.74 2.10 -21.22
C VAL A 183 15.30 2.84 -22.47
N ALA A 184 15.25 4.17 -22.47
CA ALA A 184 15.71 4.97 -23.60
C ALA A 184 17.22 4.79 -23.87
N THR A 185 18.04 4.67 -22.83
CA THR A 185 19.49 4.46 -22.98
C THR A 185 19.86 3.04 -23.43
N HIS A 186 18.98 2.04 -23.21
CA HIS A 186 19.21 0.64 -23.54
C HIS A 186 18.38 0.13 -24.75
N LEU A 187 17.77 1.02 -25.52
CA LEU A 187 16.96 0.63 -26.69
C LEU A 187 17.77 -0.22 -27.69
N HIS A 188 19.09 -0.02 -27.76
CA HIS A 188 19.98 -0.78 -28.63
C HIS A 188 20.05 -2.28 -28.29
N GLU A 189 19.69 -2.70 -27.05
CA GLU A 189 19.64 -4.11 -26.67
C GLU A 189 18.30 -4.78 -27.01
N PHE A 190 17.26 -4.01 -27.33
CA PHE A 190 15.88 -4.55 -27.44
C PHE A 190 15.68 -5.47 -28.66
N HIS A 191 16.58 -5.44 -29.65
CA HIS A 191 16.56 -6.40 -30.74
C HIS A 191 16.89 -7.83 -30.28
N LEU A 192 17.52 -7.99 -29.10
CA LEU A 192 17.94 -9.27 -28.53
C LEU A 192 16.78 -10.03 -27.84
N ILE A 193 15.68 -9.35 -27.54
CA ILE A 193 14.50 -9.96 -26.90
C ILE A 193 13.38 -10.21 -27.90
N SER A 194 12.46 -11.09 -27.53
CA SER A 194 11.33 -11.47 -28.38
C SER A 194 10.46 -10.25 -28.75
N PRO A 195 9.77 -10.28 -29.90
CA PRO A 195 8.84 -9.23 -30.27
C PRO A 195 7.77 -8.97 -29.21
N LEU A 196 7.26 -10.04 -28.55
CA LEU A 196 6.26 -9.91 -27.49
C LEU A 196 6.83 -9.12 -26.29
N SER A 197 8.01 -9.50 -25.76
CA SER A 197 8.64 -8.79 -24.64
C SER A 197 8.91 -7.34 -24.99
N ARG A 198 9.37 -7.07 -26.21
CA ARG A 198 9.62 -5.70 -26.71
C ARG A 198 8.36 -4.85 -26.71
N TRP A 199 7.26 -5.36 -27.30
CA TRP A 199 5.99 -4.64 -27.31
C TRP A 199 5.42 -4.42 -25.90
N LEU A 200 5.56 -5.40 -25.01
CA LEU A 200 5.13 -5.23 -23.62
C LEU A 200 5.92 -4.12 -22.90
N ILE A 201 7.24 -4.01 -23.10
CA ILE A 201 8.04 -2.91 -22.52
C ILE A 201 7.63 -1.56 -23.11
N TYR A 202 7.23 -1.49 -24.37
CA TYR A 202 6.81 -0.22 -24.98
C TYR A 202 5.40 0.20 -24.57
N LEU A 203 4.49 -0.73 -24.32
CA LEU A 203 3.08 -0.43 -24.08
C LEU A 203 2.68 -0.43 -22.62
N VAL A 204 3.19 -1.39 -21.84
CA VAL A 204 2.74 -1.57 -20.46
C VAL A 204 3.23 -0.46 -19.52
N PRO A 205 4.52 -0.10 -19.46
CA PRO A 205 4.96 0.96 -18.56
C PRO A 205 4.27 2.32 -18.81
N PRO A 206 4.11 2.82 -20.05
CA PRO A 206 3.34 4.04 -20.29
C PRO A 206 1.88 3.94 -19.82
N THR A 207 1.22 2.80 -20.07
CA THR A 207 -0.15 2.56 -19.60
C THR A 207 -0.23 2.60 -18.07
N LEU A 208 0.68 1.90 -17.38
CA LEU A 208 0.76 1.92 -15.94
C LEU A 208 1.09 3.30 -15.38
N PHE A 209 1.94 4.07 -16.06
CA PHE A 209 2.27 5.43 -15.64
C PHE A 209 1.03 6.35 -15.70
N VAL A 210 0.25 6.30 -16.77
CA VAL A 210 -1.01 7.05 -16.87
C VAL A 210 -1.96 6.69 -15.72
N LEU A 211 -2.14 5.41 -15.42
CA LEU A 211 -2.94 4.96 -14.29
C LEU A 211 -2.36 5.44 -12.95
N ASN A 212 -1.04 5.41 -12.78
CA ASN A 212 -0.37 5.89 -11.57
C ASN A 212 -0.60 7.40 -11.35
N VAL A 213 -0.54 8.22 -12.39
CA VAL A 213 -0.86 9.66 -12.33
C VAL A 213 -2.34 9.87 -11.98
N PHE A 214 -3.24 9.09 -12.59
CA PHE A 214 -4.66 9.14 -12.28
C PHE A 214 -4.94 8.83 -10.79
N TRP A 215 -4.37 7.77 -10.24
CA TRP A 215 -4.51 7.44 -8.83
C TRP A 215 -3.80 8.44 -7.91
N PHE A 216 -2.63 8.95 -8.32
CA PHE A 216 -1.94 10.01 -7.58
C PHE A 216 -2.82 11.22 -7.36
N THR A 217 -3.55 11.68 -8.40
CA THR A 217 -4.47 12.81 -8.25
C THR A 217 -5.60 12.53 -7.26
N LYS A 218 -6.13 11.30 -7.23
CA LYS A 218 -7.14 10.88 -6.24
C LYS A 218 -6.58 10.85 -4.82
N ILE A 219 -5.37 10.30 -4.63
CA ILE A 219 -4.68 10.24 -3.32
C ILE A 219 -4.40 11.65 -2.84
N PHE A 220 -3.82 12.51 -3.69
CA PHE A 220 -3.49 13.90 -3.36
C PHE A 220 -4.74 14.68 -2.92
N LYS A 221 -5.81 14.66 -3.71
CA LYS A 221 -7.08 15.30 -3.35
C LYS A 221 -7.64 14.76 -2.02
N GLY A 222 -7.51 13.46 -1.80
CA GLY A 222 -7.94 12.83 -0.54
C GLY A 222 -7.15 13.30 0.67
N VAL A 223 -5.83 13.47 0.56
CA VAL A 223 -4.96 13.98 1.62
C VAL A 223 -5.24 15.46 1.89
N ILE A 224 -5.36 16.28 0.86
CA ILE A 224 -5.71 17.72 1.03
C ILE A 224 -7.04 17.86 1.75
N LYS A 225 -8.09 17.11 1.35
CA LYS A 225 -9.38 17.14 2.04
C LYS A 225 -9.27 16.75 3.52
N LEU A 226 -8.38 15.80 3.83
CA LEU A 226 -8.16 15.35 5.21
C LEU A 226 -7.45 16.43 6.05
N LEU A 227 -6.45 17.10 5.49
CA LEU A 227 -5.70 18.17 6.17
C LEU A 227 -6.53 19.45 6.36
N LEU A 228 -7.45 19.73 5.43
CA LEU A 228 -8.33 20.90 5.50
C LEU A 228 -9.62 20.63 6.31
N LYS A 229 -9.81 19.41 6.84
CA LYS A 229 -10.96 19.09 7.67
C LYS A 229 -10.91 19.94 8.96
N PRO A 230 -11.95 20.75 9.27
CA PRO A 230 -11.99 21.50 10.52
C PRO A 230 -11.84 20.55 11.71
N ALA A 231 -11.13 20.99 12.76
CA ALA A 231 -11.08 20.26 14.01
C ALA A 231 -12.51 19.95 14.49
N PRO A 232 -12.76 18.75 15.05
CA PRO A 232 -14.07 18.46 15.65
C PRO A 232 -14.41 19.59 16.61
N LYS A 233 -15.59 20.22 16.44
CA LYS A 233 -16.08 21.16 17.46
C LYS A 233 -16.07 20.38 18.77
N GLN A 234 -15.33 20.89 19.75
CA GLN A 234 -15.45 20.35 21.10
C GLN A 234 -16.94 20.35 21.44
N PRO A 235 -17.48 19.29 22.03
CA PRO A 235 -18.85 19.30 22.51
C PRO A 235 -18.95 20.55 23.39
N GLU A 236 -19.85 21.48 23.05
CA GLU A 236 -20.15 22.63 23.82
C GLU A 236 -20.58 22.07 25.20
N VAL A 237 -19.69 22.23 26.18
CA VAL A 237 -20.00 21.81 27.55
C VAL A 237 -21.17 22.70 27.95
N ALA A 238 -22.36 22.10 27.92
CA ALA A 238 -23.56 22.80 28.37
C ALA A 238 -23.22 23.45 29.71
N PRO A 239 -23.53 24.74 29.90
CA PRO A 239 -23.23 25.42 31.15
C PRO A 239 -23.85 24.58 32.28
N ALA A 240 -23.00 24.25 33.26
CA ALA A 240 -23.40 23.41 34.39
C ALA A 240 -24.72 23.99 34.94
N GLY A 241 -25.74 23.16 35.02
CA GLY A 241 -27.05 23.59 35.52
C GLY A 241 -26.94 24.22 36.90
N PRO A 242 -27.91 25.02 37.32
CA PRO A 242 -27.86 25.79 38.59
C PRO A 242 -27.52 24.90 39.80
N GLU A 243 -27.93 23.64 39.80
CA GLU A 243 -27.60 22.67 40.86
C GLU A 243 -26.11 22.29 40.87
N ALA A 244 -25.47 22.09 39.68
CA ALA A 244 -24.05 21.75 39.58
C ALA A 244 -23.18 22.98 39.93
N GLN A 245 -23.64 24.19 39.60
CA GLN A 245 -22.99 25.44 39.99
C GLN A 245 -23.10 25.67 41.49
N ALA A 246 -24.25 25.38 42.11
CA ALA A 246 -24.45 25.45 43.55
C ALA A 246 -23.60 24.44 44.31
N ALA A 247 -23.48 23.22 43.80
CA ALA A 247 -22.64 22.17 44.38
C ALA A 247 -21.13 22.53 44.30
N ALA A 248 -20.68 23.10 43.16
CA ALA A 248 -19.30 23.58 43.01
C ALA A 248 -19.00 24.77 43.94
N ALA A 249 -19.94 25.70 44.11
CA ALA A 249 -19.81 26.80 45.03
C ALA A 249 -19.79 26.35 46.50
N ALA A 250 -20.60 25.34 46.84
CA ALA A 250 -20.60 24.74 48.19
C ALA A 250 -19.32 23.98 48.49
N ALA A 251 -18.74 23.27 47.51
CA ALA A 251 -17.46 22.60 47.63
C ALA A 251 -16.28 23.58 47.80
N ALA A 252 -16.33 24.75 47.12
CA ALA A 252 -15.32 25.79 47.23
C ALA A 252 -15.43 26.58 48.54
N ALA A 253 -16.61 26.60 49.20
CA ALA A 253 -16.84 27.28 50.47
C ALA A 253 -16.59 26.40 51.69
N ALA A 254 -16.27 25.12 51.54
CA ALA A 254 -15.96 24.25 52.67
C ALA A 254 -14.58 24.61 53.28
N PRO A 255 -14.51 24.96 54.59
CA PRO A 255 -13.25 25.30 55.22
C PRO A 255 -12.34 24.08 55.22
N ALA A 256 -11.05 24.30 54.94
CA ALA A 256 -9.99 23.28 55.01
C ALA A 256 -9.83 22.81 56.48
N ALA A 257 -10.70 21.91 56.91
CA ALA A 257 -10.64 21.29 58.23
C ALA A 257 -9.75 20.04 58.12
N GLY A 258 -8.54 20.11 58.61
CA GLY A 258 -7.76 18.91 58.81
C GLY A 258 -6.24 19.01 58.70
N SER A 259 -5.56 20.08 59.15
CA SER A 259 -4.10 20.08 59.25
C SER A 259 -3.53 20.43 60.62
N ALA A 260 -4.37 20.59 61.65
CA ALA A 260 -3.88 20.99 62.97
C ALA A 260 -3.92 19.89 64.06
N ALA A 261 -4.39 18.68 63.75
CA ALA A 261 -4.55 17.63 64.78
C ALA A 261 -3.47 16.58 64.77
N GLU A 262 -2.58 16.49 63.77
CA GLU A 262 -1.56 15.45 63.68
C GLU A 262 -0.18 15.84 64.24
N LEU A 263 0.07 17.12 64.55
CA LEU A 263 1.34 17.60 65.08
C LEU A 263 1.44 17.57 66.62
N ARG A 264 0.51 16.95 67.35
CA ARG A 264 0.51 16.91 68.84
C ARG A 264 0.68 15.51 69.44
N LYS A 265 1.08 14.52 68.68
CA LYS A 265 1.33 13.12 69.19
C LYS A 265 2.77 12.67 69.12
N GLU A 266 3.73 13.52 68.77
CA GLU A 266 5.16 13.22 68.85
C GLU A 266 5.89 14.30 69.69
N ARG A 267 5.56 14.42 70.96
CA ARG A 267 6.45 14.92 72.03
C ARG A 267 6.19 14.18 73.33
#